data_6dc0babbd41c7654f82d842d290d02fb
#
_entry.id   6dc0babbd41c7654f82d842d290d02fb
#
_cell.length_a   1.000
_cell.length_b   1.000
_cell.length_c   1.000
_cell.angle_alpha   90.00
_cell.angle_beta   90.00
_cell.angle_gamma   90.00
#
_symmetry.space_group_name_H-M   'P 1'
#
loop_
_entity.id
_entity.type
_entity.pdbx_description
1 polymer ?
#
loop_
_entity_poly.entity_id
_entity_poly.type
_entity_poly.pdbx_seq_one_letter_code
_entity_poly.pdbx_strand_id
1 'polypeptide(L)'
;VSHSDDPFAPAVQTAHDWLRAVADALGTDDHIFAHRALRAWMHVVRDRIGVANSAHLTAQLPELLRGIYYEGWVPAHVPVHHGQAAFTEQFARAAGIGRDEVAEVAGAVTAVLSELFSPGQIDRVFAVLPGHLYAVLCGIEATEEGSATEAERRHRRSAADQPMPLREQVRALGDAVAALARGLEQLPINSADEDRAASAAQEAHRILLAEGFVPTVRKH
;
A
#
# COMPACT_ATOMS: atom_id res chain seq x y z
N VAL A 1 40.87 -14.90 15.93
CA VAL A 1 39.50 -15.35 16.19
C VAL A 1 38.85 -15.46 14.83
N SER A 2 38.60 -16.70 14.37
CA SER A 2 38.00 -16.98 13.04
C SER A 2 36.55 -16.48 13.03
N HIS A 3 36.22 -15.62 12.08
CA HIS A 3 34.85 -15.12 11.84
C HIS A 3 33.83 -16.21 11.40
N SER A 4 34.26 -17.49 11.43
CA SER A 4 33.43 -18.63 10.97
C SER A 4 32.33 -19.08 11.94
N ASP A 5 32.34 -18.59 13.20
CA ASP A 5 31.42 -19.01 14.26
C ASP A 5 30.36 -17.93 14.63
N ASP A 6 30.27 -16.83 13.88
CA ASP A 6 29.24 -15.82 14.15
C ASP A 6 27.90 -16.25 13.53
N PRO A 7 26.88 -16.58 14.34
CA PRO A 7 25.57 -17.01 13.85
C PRO A 7 24.81 -15.94 13.08
N PHE A 8 25.21 -14.66 13.22
CA PHE A 8 24.59 -13.55 12.51
C PHE A 8 25.30 -13.19 11.20
N ALA A 9 26.49 -13.73 10.94
CA ALA A 9 27.28 -13.41 9.75
C ALA A 9 26.48 -13.58 8.43
N PRO A 10 25.68 -14.65 8.23
CA PRO A 10 24.88 -14.79 7.01
C PRO A 10 23.82 -13.68 6.86
N ALA A 11 23.15 -13.29 7.94
CA ALA A 11 22.13 -12.22 7.90
C ALA A 11 22.76 -10.85 7.60
N VAL A 12 23.94 -10.59 8.19
CA VAL A 12 24.73 -9.38 7.94
C VAL A 12 25.17 -9.34 6.46
N GLN A 13 25.68 -10.45 5.94
CA GLN A 13 26.13 -10.55 4.57
C GLN A 13 24.97 -10.29 3.58
N THR A 14 23.82 -10.93 3.78
CA THR A 14 22.66 -10.74 2.92
C THR A 14 22.18 -9.27 2.93
N ALA A 15 22.16 -8.63 4.10
CA ALA A 15 21.79 -7.21 4.18
C ALA A 15 22.80 -6.31 3.46
N HIS A 16 24.10 -6.62 3.52
CA HIS A 16 25.13 -5.89 2.77
C HIS A 16 25.00 -6.10 1.26
N ASP A 17 24.64 -7.31 0.80
CA ASP A 17 24.45 -7.57 -0.61
C ASP A 17 23.27 -6.77 -1.18
N TRP A 18 22.17 -6.67 -0.45
CA TRP A 18 21.04 -5.81 -0.80
C TRP A 18 21.42 -4.33 -0.83
N LEU A 19 22.16 -3.88 0.19
CA LEU A 19 22.61 -2.50 0.27
C LEU A 19 23.54 -2.13 -0.88
N ARG A 20 24.44 -3.06 -1.27
CA ARG A 20 25.33 -2.88 -2.42
C ARG A 20 24.52 -2.76 -3.71
N ALA A 21 23.53 -3.64 -3.95
CA ALA A 21 22.68 -3.55 -5.12
C ALA A 21 21.95 -2.19 -5.20
N VAL A 22 21.49 -1.65 -4.07
CA VAL A 22 20.90 -0.30 -4.01
C VAL A 22 21.93 0.78 -4.30
N ALA A 23 23.16 0.69 -3.76
CA ALA A 23 24.22 1.64 -4.02
C ALA A 23 24.61 1.67 -5.51
N ASP A 24 24.75 0.49 -6.12
CA ASP A 24 25.06 0.33 -7.53
C ASP A 24 23.97 0.97 -8.41
N ALA A 25 22.70 0.76 -8.10
CA ALA A 25 21.58 1.36 -8.84
C ALA A 25 21.48 2.88 -8.66
N LEU A 26 21.91 3.40 -7.52
CA LEU A 26 22.00 4.84 -7.25
C LEU A 26 23.28 5.47 -7.83
N GLY A 27 24.17 4.68 -8.42
CA GLY A 27 25.43 5.14 -8.99
C GLY A 27 26.37 5.75 -7.95
N THR A 28 26.38 5.23 -6.70
CA THR A 28 27.12 5.80 -5.60
C THR A 28 27.95 4.77 -4.83
N ASP A 29 29.11 5.17 -4.33
CA ASP A 29 29.92 4.41 -3.37
C ASP A 29 29.56 4.75 -1.91
N ASP A 30 28.65 5.73 -1.69
CA ASP A 30 28.18 6.11 -0.34
C ASP A 30 27.11 5.13 0.16
N HIS A 31 27.56 4.08 0.84
CA HIS A 31 26.68 3.10 1.49
C HIS A 31 25.77 3.71 2.58
N ILE A 32 26.17 4.84 3.18
CA ILE A 32 25.34 5.53 4.17
C ILE A 32 24.16 6.20 3.48
N PHE A 33 24.40 6.81 2.33
CA PHE A 33 23.32 7.36 1.48
C PHE A 33 22.40 6.26 0.97
N ALA A 34 22.95 5.18 0.38
CA ALA A 34 22.17 4.05 -0.09
C ALA A 34 21.28 3.45 1.03
N HIS A 35 21.81 3.33 2.24
CA HIS A 35 21.06 2.88 3.41
C HIS A 35 19.92 3.85 3.77
N ARG A 36 20.14 5.17 3.75
CA ARG A 36 19.12 6.16 4.01
C ARG A 36 18.00 6.12 2.95
N ALA A 37 18.36 5.98 1.67
CA ALA A 37 17.41 5.87 0.57
C ALA A 37 16.53 4.61 0.70
N LEU A 38 17.14 3.45 0.94
CA LEU A 38 16.43 2.19 1.17
C LEU A 38 15.51 2.26 2.41
N ARG A 39 16.00 2.80 3.52
CA ARG A 39 15.23 3.01 4.74
C ARG A 39 14.05 3.97 4.50
N ALA A 40 14.27 5.08 3.79
CA ALA A 40 13.23 6.02 3.44
C ALA A 40 12.13 5.33 2.62
N TRP A 41 12.50 4.58 1.58
CA TRP A 41 11.57 3.81 0.76
C TRP A 41 10.72 2.86 1.61
N MET A 42 11.38 2.03 2.44
CA MET A 42 10.70 1.07 3.29
C MET A 42 9.69 1.73 4.24
N HIS A 43 10.05 2.84 4.88
CA HIS A 43 9.20 3.52 5.85
C HIS A 43 8.01 4.23 5.18
N VAL A 44 8.24 4.94 4.07
CA VAL A 44 7.14 5.67 3.41
C VAL A 44 6.15 4.73 2.73
N VAL A 45 6.60 3.59 2.21
CA VAL A 45 5.72 2.55 1.65
C VAL A 45 4.95 1.86 2.78
N ARG A 46 5.66 1.41 3.83
CA ARG A 46 5.08 0.78 5.02
C ARG A 46 3.91 1.57 5.58
N ASP A 47 4.10 2.86 5.75
CA ASP A 47 3.11 3.72 6.39
C ASP A 47 1.84 3.90 5.52
N ARG A 48 1.85 3.44 4.27
CA ARG A 48 0.75 3.61 3.31
C ARG A 48 0.05 2.33 2.85
N ILE A 49 0.68 1.17 3.02
CA ILE A 49 0.12 -0.11 2.53
C ILE A 49 -0.71 -0.86 3.56
N GLY A 50 -0.76 -0.37 4.80
CA GLY A 50 -1.49 -1.02 5.89
C GLY A 50 -0.82 -2.29 6.43
N VAL A 51 -1.38 -2.82 7.53
CA VAL A 51 -0.75 -3.90 8.32
C VAL A 51 -0.60 -5.21 7.54
N ALA A 52 -1.66 -5.65 6.86
CA ALA A 52 -1.65 -6.92 6.14
C ALA A 52 -0.60 -6.93 5.00
N ASN A 53 -0.55 -5.87 4.19
CA ASN A 53 0.41 -5.76 3.10
C ASN A 53 1.84 -5.60 3.63
N SER A 54 2.03 -4.90 4.76
CA SER A 54 3.32 -4.82 5.46
C SER A 54 3.83 -6.20 5.88
N ALA A 55 2.97 -7.06 6.41
CA ALA A 55 3.33 -8.42 6.78
C ALA A 55 3.79 -9.25 5.56
N HIS A 56 3.09 -9.13 4.43
CA HIS A 56 3.49 -9.79 3.18
C HIS A 56 4.81 -9.27 2.62
N LEU A 57 5.02 -7.95 2.64
CA LEU A 57 6.26 -7.34 2.16
C LEU A 57 7.45 -7.78 3.01
N THR A 58 7.33 -7.72 4.33
CA THR A 58 8.42 -8.05 5.26
C THR A 58 8.79 -9.52 5.27
N ALA A 59 7.89 -10.42 4.87
CA ALA A 59 8.20 -11.84 4.75
C ALA A 59 9.36 -12.14 3.76
N GLN A 60 9.61 -11.23 2.82
CA GLN A 60 10.66 -11.36 1.82
C GLN A 60 11.92 -10.52 2.12
N LEU A 61 11.86 -9.64 3.11
CA LEU A 61 13.02 -8.85 3.52
C LEU A 61 14.02 -9.72 4.30
N PRO A 62 15.33 -9.52 4.08
CA PRO A 62 16.36 -10.05 4.97
C PRO A 62 16.12 -9.64 6.42
N GLU A 63 16.55 -10.46 7.36
CA GLU A 63 16.28 -10.29 8.80
C GLU A 63 16.64 -8.90 9.33
N LEU A 64 17.82 -8.39 8.98
CA LEU A 64 18.26 -7.06 9.42
C LEU A 64 17.41 -5.95 8.80
N LEU A 65 17.08 -6.05 7.53
CA LEU A 65 16.23 -5.06 6.85
C LEU A 65 14.77 -5.10 7.37
N ARG A 66 14.30 -6.25 7.81
CA ARG A 66 13.02 -6.39 8.50
C ARG A 66 12.99 -5.63 9.82
N GLY A 67 14.10 -5.65 10.58
CA GLY A 67 14.25 -4.84 11.78
C GLY A 67 14.17 -3.34 11.49
N ILE A 68 14.88 -2.88 10.45
CA ILE A 68 14.86 -1.49 9.98
C ILE A 68 13.46 -1.10 9.50
N TYR A 69 12.77 -1.98 8.78
CA TYR A 69 11.41 -1.74 8.30
C TYR A 69 10.44 -1.44 9.45
N TYR A 70 10.52 -2.17 10.55
CA TYR A 70 9.63 -2.00 11.70
C TYR A 70 10.08 -0.91 12.69
N GLU A 71 11.24 -0.29 12.48
CA GLU A 71 11.73 0.78 13.36
C GLU A 71 10.70 1.93 13.45
N GLY A 72 10.28 2.26 14.67
CA GLY A 72 9.32 3.34 14.93
C GLY A 72 7.91 3.13 14.35
N TRP A 73 7.56 1.92 13.91
CA TRP A 73 6.24 1.66 13.33
C TRP A 73 5.13 1.58 14.39
N VAL A 74 4.04 2.29 14.12
CA VAL A 74 2.83 2.27 14.95
C VAL A 74 1.66 1.74 14.11
N PRO A 75 1.34 0.43 14.18
CA PRO A 75 0.31 -0.20 13.35
C PRO A 75 -1.08 0.46 13.42
N ALA A 76 -1.41 1.08 14.55
CA ALA A 76 -2.68 1.77 14.73
C ALA A 76 -2.83 3.07 13.89
N HIS A 77 -1.70 3.60 13.36
CA HIS A 77 -1.68 4.84 12.61
C HIS A 77 -1.61 4.64 11.09
N VAL A 78 -1.62 3.39 10.61
CA VAL A 78 -1.54 3.09 9.18
C VAL A 78 -2.86 2.50 8.65
N PRO A 79 -3.22 2.74 7.39
CA PRO A 79 -2.48 3.49 6.38
C PRO A 79 -2.61 5.01 6.54
N VAL A 80 -1.51 5.71 6.26
CA VAL A 80 -1.47 7.18 6.25
C VAL A 80 -1.97 7.70 4.91
N HIS A 81 -2.99 8.56 4.92
CA HIS A 81 -3.65 9.09 3.73
C HIS A 81 -3.17 10.51 3.35
N HIS A 82 -1.87 10.74 3.36
CA HIS A 82 -1.31 12.01 2.93
C HIS A 82 -1.07 12.03 1.41
N GLY A 83 -1.27 13.22 0.78
CA GLY A 83 -1.05 13.39 -0.65
C GLY A 83 0.43 13.34 -1.05
N GLN A 84 0.68 13.45 -2.37
CA GLN A 84 2.01 13.34 -2.98
C GLN A 84 3.04 14.30 -2.38
N ALA A 85 2.67 15.57 -2.15
CA ALA A 85 3.61 16.56 -1.59
C ALA A 85 4.14 16.14 -0.20
N ALA A 86 3.29 15.59 0.66
CA ALA A 86 3.71 15.11 1.97
C ALA A 86 4.54 13.81 1.87
N PHE A 87 4.26 12.95 0.90
CA PHE A 87 5.06 11.78 0.59
C PHE A 87 6.48 12.16 0.16
N THR A 88 6.59 13.05 -0.84
CA THR A 88 7.87 13.55 -1.35
C THR A 88 8.68 14.23 -0.24
N GLU A 89 8.05 15.07 0.57
CA GLU A 89 8.70 15.72 1.71
C GLU A 89 9.21 14.72 2.75
N GLN A 90 8.41 13.71 3.07
CA GLN A 90 8.80 12.68 4.04
C GLN A 90 9.96 11.84 3.53
N PHE A 91 9.93 11.45 2.24
CA PHE A 91 11.00 10.70 1.61
C PHE A 91 12.28 11.53 1.55
N ALA A 92 12.22 12.76 1.02
CA ALA A 92 13.36 13.67 0.90
C ALA A 92 14.08 13.86 2.25
N ARG A 93 13.31 14.15 3.29
CA ARG A 93 13.85 14.31 4.66
C ARG A 93 14.49 13.03 5.19
N ALA A 94 13.87 11.86 4.98
CA ALA A 94 14.38 10.59 5.48
C ALA A 94 15.64 10.14 4.73
N ALA A 95 15.72 10.39 3.42
CA ALA A 95 16.89 10.07 2.60
C ALA A 95 17.99 11.15 2.69
N GLY A 96 17.64 12.37 3.10
CA GLY A 96 18.56 13.53 3.15
C GLY A 96 18.90 14.07 1.77
N ILE A 97 17.89 14.22 0.89
CA ILE A 97 18.00 14.68 -0.49
C ILE A 97 17.03 15.83 -0.78
N GLY A 98 17.16 16.46 -1.94
CA GLY A 98 16.20 17.42 -2.47
C GLY A 98 14.87 16.73 -2.87
N ARG A 99 13.78 17.52 -2.95
CA ARG A 99 12.47 17.00 -3.37
C ARG A 99 12.45 16.60 -4.84
N ASP A 100 13.21 17.28 -5.65
CA ASP A 100 13.44 17.06 -7.08
C ASP A 100 14.16 15.73 -7.36
N GLU A 101 14.99 15.27 -6.43
CA GLU A 101 15.71 14.01 -6.53
C GLU A 101 14.86 12.79 -6.11
N VAL A 102 13.70 13.01 -5.46
CA VAL A 102 12.92 11.91 -4.85
C VAL A 102 12.44 10.89 -5.86
N ALA A 103 11.94 11.31 -7.02
CA ALA A 103 11.44 10.38 -8.04
C ALA A 103 12.57 9.48 -8.58
N GLU A 104 13.74 10.06 -8.88
CA GLU A 104 14.90 9.33 -9.36
C GLU A 104 15.37 8.30 -8.32
N VAL A 105 15.60 8.75 -7.08
CA VAL A 105 16.11 7.89 -5.99
C VAL A 105 15.09 6.81 -5.63
N ALA A 106 13.82 7.16 -5.50
CA ALA A 106 12.77 6.19 -5.18
C ALA A 106 12.58 5.17 -6.30
N GLY A 107 12.66 5.61 -7.56
CA GLY A 107 12.60 4.75 -8.75
C GLY A 107 13.75 3.75 -8.80
N ALA A 108 14.99 4.18 -8.57
CA ALA A 108 16.16 3.32 -8.51
C ALA A 108 16.03 2.25 -7.41
N VAL A 109 15.62 2.63 -6.20
CA VAL A 109 15.38 1.68 -5.10
C VAL A 109 14.27 0.69 -5.46
N THR A 110 13.17 1.16 -6.07
CA THR A 110 12.06 0.30 -6.51
C THR A 110 12.50 -0.74 -7.53
N ALA A 111 13.30 -0.33 -8.50
CA ALA A 111 13.81 -1.23 -9.54
C ALA A 111 14.61 -2.39 -8.92
N VAL A 112 15.55 -2.07 -8.03
CA VAL A 112 16.33 -3.09 -7.30
C VAL A 112 15.45 -4.01 -6.46
N LEU A 113 14.51 -3.46 -5.71
CA LEU A 113 13.61 -4.27 -4.89
C LEU A 113 12.71 -5.17 -5.74
N SER A 114 12.35 -4.74 -6.96
CA SER A 114 11.59 -5.57 -7.91
C SER A 114 12.37 -6.80 -8.38
N GLU A 115 13.71 -6.70 -8.44
CA GLU A 115 14.59 -7.82 -8.79
C GLU A 115 14.88 -8.75 -7.60
N LEU A 116 14.99 -8.18 -6.39
CA LEU A 116 15.32 -8.91 -5.16
C LEU A 116 14.13 -9.63 -4.54
N PHE A 117 12.92 -9.12 -4.74
CA PHE A 117 11.69 -9.78 -4.29
C PHE A 117 11.23 -10.85 -5.28
N SER A 118 10.35 -11.73 -4.81
CA SER A 118 9.67 -12.68 -5.70
C SER A 118 8.84 -11.95 -6.76
N PRO A 119 8.73 -12.50 -7.99
CA PRO A 119 7.96 -11.88 -9.05
C PRO A 119 6.54 -11.49 -8.63
N GLY A 120 6.13 -10.27 -8.97
CA GLY A 120 4.81 -9.72 -8.69
C GLY A 120 4.60 -9.22 -7.24
N GLN A 121 5.63 -9.26 -6.39
CA GLN A 121 5.50 -8.75 -5.01
C GLN A 121 5.38 -7.22 -4.98
N ILE A 122 6.19 -6.52 -5.74
CA ILE A 122 6.12 -5.05 -5.86
C ILE A 122 4.77 -4.63 -6.47
N ASP A 123 4.29 -5.35 -7.47
CA ASP A 123 2.98 -5.07 -8.09
C ASP A 123 1.83 -5.16 -7.07
N ARG A 124 1.87 -6.17 -6.19
CA ARG A 124 0.89 -6.31 -5.10
C ARG A 124 0.95 -5.14 -4.11
N VAL A 125 2.16 -4.70 -3.76
CA VAL A 125 2.36 -3.53 -2.88
C VAL A 125 1.81 -2.28 -3.56
N PHE A 126 2.08 -2.10 -4.84
CA PHE A 126 1.66 -0.93 -5.59
C PHE A 126 0.17 -0.90 -5.90
N ALA A 127 -0.48 -2.06 -6.02
CA ALA A 127 -1.93 -2.14 -6.27
C ALA A 127 -2.78 -1.46 -5.18
N VAL A 128 -2.24 -1.30 -3.97
CA VAL A 128 -2.95 -0.63 -2.86
C VAL A 128 -2.53 0.83 -2.67
N LEU A 129 -1.56 1.32 -3.44
CA LEU A 129 -1.11 2.70 -3.39
C LEU A 129 -1.92 3.59 -4.34
N PRO A 130 -2.16 4.85 -3.97
CA PRO A 130 -2.69 5.85 -4.90
C PRO A 130 -1.77 6.01 -6.12
N GLY A 131 -2.35 6.16 -7.33
CA GLY A 131 -1.61 6.21 -8.59
C GLY A 131 -0.51 7.29 -8.65
N HIS A 132 -0.70 8.43 -7.99
CA HIS A 132 0.31 9.47 -7.92
C HIS A 132 1.54 9.09 -7.07
N LEU A 133 1.38 8.22 -6.07
CA LEU A 133 2.51 7.68 -5.29
C LEU A 133 3.22 6.58 -6.06
N TYR A 134 2.47 5.76 -6.78
CA TYR A 134 3.02 4.78 -7.71
C TYR A 134 3.95 5.45 -8.73
N ALA A 135 3.53 6.56 -9.34
CA ALA A 135 4.35 7.29 -10.32
C ALA A 135 5.70 7.72 -9.72
N VAL A 136 5.70 8.34 -8.54
CA VAL A 136 6.95 8.75 -7.85
C VAL A 136 7.84 7.55 -7.55
N LEU A 137 7.27 6.43 -7.07
CA LEU A 137 8.03 5.22 -6.77
C LEU A 137 8.58 4.51 -8.03
N CYS A 138 7.99 4.77 -9.20
CA CYS A 138 8.50 4.30 -10.49
C CYS A 138 9.48 5.28 -11.17
N GLY A 139 9.90 6.35 -10.48
CA GLY A 139 10.84 7.32 -11.04
C GLY A 139 10.20 8.31 -12.02
N ILE A 140 8.87 8.42 -12.04
CA ILE A 140 8.18 9.34 -12.91
C ILE A 140 8.02 10.67 -12.16
N GLU A 141 8.70 11.72 -12.65
CA GLU A 141 8.51 13.07 -12.13
C GLU A 141 7.06 13.50 -12.33
N ALA A 142 6.46 14.03 -11.27
CA ALA A 142 5.17 14.68 -11.38
C ALA A 142 5.35 15.98 -12.14
N THR A 143 5.03 15.98 -13.42
CA THR A 143 4.85 17.23 -14.16
C THR A 143 3.81 18.08 -13.45
N GLU A 144 4.08 19.36 -13.26
CA GLU A 144 3.17 20.32 -12.58
C GLU A 144 1.77 20.40 -13.21
N GLU A 145 1.59 19.90 -14.42
CA GLU A 145 0.28 19.72 -15.08
C GLU A 145 -0.65 18.74 -14.32
N GLY A 146 -0.12 17.78 -13.56
CA GLY A 146 -0.90 16.95 -12.64
C GLY A 146 -1.45 17.72 -11.43
N SER A 147 -0.73 18.74 -10.98
CA SER A 147 -1.11 19.60 -9.84
C SER A 147 -2.28 20.53 -10.19
N ALA A 148 -2.31 21.09 -11.40
CA ALA A 148 -3.42 21.96 -11.86
C ALA A 148 -4.71 21.13 -12.03
N THR A 149 -4.62 19.95 -12.64
CA THR A 149 -5.76 19.02 -12.80
C THR A 149 -6.23 18.47 -11.44
N GLU A 150 -5.33 18.32 -10.49
CA GLU A 150 -5.69 17.84 -9.15
C GLU A 150 -6.31 18.96 -8.29
N ALA A 151 -5.90 20.22 -8.47
CA ALA A 151 -6.56 21.38 -7.90
C ALA A 151 -7.96 21.59 -8.49
N GLU A 152 -8.12 21.41 -9.80
CA GLU A 152 -9.44 21.42 -10.47
C GLU A 152 -10.31 20.22 -10.06
N ARG A 153 -9.73 19.03 -9.90
CA ARG A 153 -10.43 17.85 -9.37
C ARG A 153 -10.79 18.02 -7.90
N ARG A 154 -9.94 18.65 -7.08
CA ARG A 154 -10.28 19.04 -5.70
C ARG A 154 -11.37 20.09 -5.67
N HIS A 155 -11.33 21.07 -6.55
CA HIS A 155 -12.40 22.08 -6.64
C HIS A 155 -13.74 21.46 -7.12
N ARG A 156 -13.70 20.53 -8.08
CA ARG A 156 -14.88 19.72 -8.47
C ARG A 156 -15.32 18.73 -7.40
N ARG A 157 -14.39 18.12 -6.66
CA ARG A 157 -14.70 17.26 -5.50
C ARG A 157 -15.24 18.09 -4.33
N SER A 158 -14.71 19.28 -4.09
CA SER A 158 -15.26 20.20 -3.06
C SER A 158 -16.64 20.73 -3.44
N ALA A 159 -16.94 20.84 -4.73
CA ALA A 159 -18.29 21.15 -5.22
C ALA A 159 -19.22 19.92 -5.25
N ALA A 160 -18.64 18.69 -5.31
CA ALA A 160 -19.36 17.42 -5.22
C ALA A 160 -19.35 16.83 -3.79
N ASP A 161 -18.48 17.34 -2.90
CA ASP A 161 -18.32 16.93 -1.51
C ASP A 161 -19.18 17.82 -0.58
N GLN A 162 -20.41 18.02 -0.96
CA GLN A 162 -21.43 18.17 0.07
C GLN A 162 -21.52 16.78 0.70
N PRO A 163 -21.33 16.66 2.03
CA PRO A 163 -21.45 15.37 2.68
C PRO A 163 -22.80 14.79 2.29
N MET A 164 -22.78 13.66 1.59
CA MET A 164 -23.99 12.93 1.27
C MET A 164 -24.83 12.84 2.55
N PRO A 165 -26.13 13.21 2.52
CA PRO A 165 -26.96 13.12 3.70
C PRO A 165 -26.81 11.74 4.34
N LEU A 166 -26.71 11.67 5.65
CA LEU A 166 -26.49 10.41 6.40
C LEU A 166 -27.41 9.29 5.91
N ARG A 167 -28.63 9.64 5.50
CA ARG A 167 -29.62 8.72 4.91
C ARG A 167 -29.15 8.09 3.60
N GLU A 168 -28.46 8.84 2.75
CA GLU A 168 -27.92 8.31 1.48
C GLU A 168 -26.68 7.45 1.70
N GLN A 169 -25.85 7.79 2.69
CA GLN A 169 -24.72 6.96 3.11
C GLN A 169 -25.19 5.61 3.67
N VAL A 170 -26.19 5.64 4.55
CA VAL A 170 -26.80 4.43 5.12
C VAL A 170 -27.44 3.58 4.03
N ARG A 171 -28.13 4.22 3.06
CA ARG A 171 -28.73 3.52 1.93
C ARG A 171 -27.67 2.86 1.04
N ALA A 172 -26.60 3.56 0.67
CA ALA A 172 -25.50 3.01 -0.12
C ALA A 172 -24.82 1.82 0.58
N LEU A 173 -24.66 1.91 1.89
CA LEU A 173 -24.13 0.80 2.70
C LEU A 173 -25.10 -0.39 2.70
N GLY A 174 -26.39 -0.16 2.86
CA GLY A 174 -27.44 -1.19 2.77
C GLY A 174 -27.46 -1.89 1.41
N ASP A 175 -27.35 -1.15 0.32
CA ASP A 175 -27.29 -1.69 -1.04
C ASP A 175 -26.03 -2.54 -1.26
N ALA A 176 -24.87 -2.13 -0.70
CA ALA A 176 -23.63 -2.89 -0.77
C ALA A 176 -23.72 -4.21 0.02
N VAL A 177 -24.29 -4.18 1.23
CA VAL A 177 -24.49 -5.38 2.06
C VAL A 177 -25.50 -6.33 1.39
N ALA A 178 -26.58 -5.82 0.80
CA ALA A 178 -27.53 -6.62 0.05
C ALA A 178 -26.92 -7.28 -1.20
N ALA A 179 -25.98 -6.61 -1.87
CA ALA A 179 -25.23 -7.17 -2.99
C ALA A 179 -24.30 -8.31 -2.56
N LEU A 180 -23.61 -8.14 -1.42
CA LEU A 180 -22.76 -9.17 -0.82
C LEU A 180 -23.57 -10.39 -0.37
N ALA A 181 -24.71 -10.20 0.30
CA ALA A 181 -25.59 -11.28 0.73
C ALA A 181 -26.07 -12.12 -0.46
N ARG A 182 -26.48 -11.47 -1.57
CA ARG A 182 -26.89 -12.18 -2.80
C ARG A 182 -25.72 -12.92 -3.46
N GLY A 183 -24.51 -12.34 -3.42
CA GLY A 183 -23.32 -13.03 -3.95
C GLY A 183 -22.99 -14.32 -3.16
N LEU A 184 -23.18 -14.30 -1.85
CA LEU A 184 -22.99 -15.47 -0.98
C LEU A 184 -24.07 -16.53 -1.20
N GLU A 185 -25.33 -16.16 -1.46
CA GLU A 185 -26.41 -17.10 -1.80
C GLU A 185 -26.18 -17.87 -3.11
N GLN A 186 -25.36 -17.32 -4.02
CA GLN A 186 -25.08 -17.90 -5.34
C GLN A 186 -23.84 -18.80 -5.35
N LEU A 187 -23.12 -18.93 -4.24
CA LEU A 187 -21.98 -19.84 -4.16
C LEU A 187 -22.46 -21.31 -4.18
N PRO A 188 -21.77 -22.21 -4.91
CA PRO A 188 -22.12 -23.62 -4.95
C PRO A 188 -21.91 -24.25 -3.58
N ILE A 189 -22.94 -24.88 -3.04
CA ILE A 189 -22.98 -25.52 -1.71
C ILE A 189 -22.24 -26.84 -1.76
N ASN A 190 -21.08 -26.96 -1.13
CA ASN A 190 -20.30 -28.22 -1.07
C ASN A 190 -19.78 -28.62 0.32
N SER A 191 -20.11 -27.89 1.41
CA SER A 191 -19.72 -28.28 2.78
C SER A 191 -20.64 -27.71 3.86
N ALA A 192 -20.62 -28.33 5.06
CA ALA A 192 -21.48 -27.96 6.21
C ALA A 192 -21.21 -26.52 6.75
N ASP A 193 -20.06 -25.90 6.44
CA ASP A 193 -19.75 -24.51 6.80
C ASP A 193 -20.36 -23.52 5.80
N GLU A 194 -20.60 -23.97 4.56
CA GLU A 194 -21.26 -23.18 3.51
C GLU A 194 -22.77 -23.06 3.76
N ASP A 195 -23.42 -24.07 4.33
CA ASP A 195 -24.82 -24.00 4.74
C ASP A 195 -25.06 -22.90 5.80
N ARG A 196 -24.09 -22.67 6.69
CA ARG A 196 -24.15 -21.59 7.67
C ARG A 196 -23.97 -20.21 7.03
N ALA A 197 -23.08 -20.09 6.05
CA ALA A 197 -22.84 -18.86 5.33
C ALA A 197 -24.06 -18.49 4.46
N ALA A 198 -24.65 -19.45 3.75
CA ALA A 198 -25.86 -19.25 2.99
C ALA A 198 -27.05 -18.84 3.87
N SER A 199 -27.23 -19.50 5.03
CA SER A 199 -28.28 -19.16 5.99
C SER A 199 -28.10 -17.77 6.59
N ALA A 200 -26.85 -17.35 6.91
CA ALA A 200 -26.56 -16.02 7.41
C ALA A 200 -26.79 -14.93 6.34
N ALA A 201 -26.48 -15.23 5.08
CA ALA A 201 -26.73 -14.33 3.94
C ALA A 201 -28.25 -14.14 3.70
N GLN A 202 -29.04 -15.20 3.77
CA GLN A 202 -30.50 -15.15 3.68
C GLN A 202 -31.11 -14.34 4.83
N GLU A 203 -30.62 -14.50 6.04
CA GLU A 203 -31.10 -13.71 7.18
C GLU A 203 -30.74 -12.23 7.06
N ALA A 204 -29.52 -11.90 6.62
CA ALA A 204 -29.11 -10.54 6.34
C ALA A 204 -29.95 -9.89 5.23
N HIS A 205 -30.25 -10.65 4.16
CA HIS A 205 -31.12 -10.21 3.07
C HIS A 205 -32.54 -9.93 3.58
N ARG A 206 -33.09 -10.79 4.43
CA ARG A 206 -34.41 -10.63 5.02
C ARG A 206 -34.51 -9.38 5.90
N ILE A 207 -33.48 -9.12 6.71
CA ILE A 207 -33.41 -7.92 7.56
C ILE A 207 -33.37 -6.66 6.70
N LEU A 208 -32.54 -6.63 5.65
CA LEU A 208 -32.43 -5.49 4.74
C LEU A 208 -33.76 -5.19 4.01
N LEU A 209 -34.48 -6.22 3.59
CA LEU A 209 -35.82 -6.06 2.98
C LEU A 209 -36.85 -5.50 3.98
N ALA A 210 -36.80 -5.94 5.23
CA ALA A 210 -37.68 -5.47 6.29
C ALA A 210 -37.47 -3.98 6.63
N GLU A 211 -36.23 -3.50 6.52
CA GLU A 211 -35.84 -2.10 6.73
C GLU A 211 -36.03 -1.22 5.47
N GLY A 212 -36.59 -1.78 4.39
CA GLY A 212 -36.94 -1.03 3.15
C GLY A 212 -35.78 -0.84 2.17
N PHE A 213 -34.67 -1.58 2.31
CA PHE A 213 -33.61 -1.59 1.34
C PHE A 213 -33.94 -2.53 0.17
N VAL A 214 -34.62 -2.01 -0.86
CA VAL A 214 -34.92 -2.76 -2.07
C VAL A 214 -33.77 -2.62 -3.06
N PRO A 215 -33.13 -3.73 -3.48
CA PRO A 215 -32.03 -3.66 -4.44
C PRO A 215 -32.53 -3.19 -5.80
N THR A 216 -32.02 -2.08 -6.29
CA THR A 216 -32.28 -1.59 -7.65
C THR A 216 -31.56 -2.49 -8.66
N VAL A 217 -32.32 -3.33 -9.37
CA VAL A 217 -31.81 -4.11 -10.51
C VAL A 217 -31.59 -3.13 -11.67
N ARG A 218 -30.31 -2.78 -11.95
CA ARG A 218 -29.96 -2.18 -13.25
C ARG A 218 -30.10 -3.26 -14.32
N LYS A 219 -31.12 -3.13 -15.17
CA LYS A 219 -31.19 -3.87 -16.44
C LYS A 219 -30.08 -3.36 -17.35
N HIS A 220 -29.18 -4.27 -17.74
CA HIS A 220 -28.30 -4.08 -18.90
C HIS A 220 -29.04 -4.37 -20.17
#